data_7e1445fb7384265a28584160fb8588bc
#
_entry.id   7e1445fb7384265a28584160fb8588bc
#
_cell.length_a   1.000
_cell.length_b   1.000
_cell.length_c   1.000
_cell.angle_alpha   90.00
_cell.angle_beta   90.00
_cell.angle_gamma   90.00
#
_symmetry.space_group_name_H-M   'P 1'
#
loop_
_entity.id
_entity.type
_entity.pdbx_description
1 polymer ?
#
loop_
_entity_poly.entity_id
_entity_poly.type
_entity_poly.pdbx_seq_one_letter_code
_entity_poly.pdbx_strand_id
1 'polypeptide(L)'
;MKRRCKDSFFLKKINLKNFRLTFRSKYRAADIEIKKNTIVPGGLFEISKRDEKKLDVYEDFPNLYKKYYFSYYGKKVMTYTMVKKSSFKFPTKRYLKIVKKGYQDCDLNKKYLEKTSMGCRSHRNPSNF
;
A
#
# COMPACT_ATOMS: atom_id res chain seq x y z
N MET A 1 -5.21 -6.35 -9.39
CA MET A 1 -3.92 -6.82 -9.92
C MET A 1 -4.02 -7.38 -11.35
N LYS A 2 -4.95 -8.30 -11.62
CA LYS A 2 -5.09 -8.90 -12.97
C LYS A 2 -5.35 -7.90 -14.09
N ARG A 3 -6.05 -6.81 -13.81
CA ARG A 3 -6.31 -5.77 -14.83
C ARG A 3 -5.02 -5.12 -15.33
N ARG A 4 -4.03 -4.94 -14.43
CA ARG A 4 -2.75 -4.30 -14.73
C ARG A 4 -1.68 -5.31 -15.08
N CYS A 5 -1.74 -6.48 -14.44
CA CYS A 5 -0.70 -7.51 -14.52
C CYS A 5 -1.35 -8.84 -14.88
N LYS A 6 -1.45 -9.12 -16.18
CA LYS A 6 -2.09 -10.34 -16.68
C LYS A 6 -1.39 -11.61 -16.23
N ASP A 7 -0.08 -11.55 -16.02
CA ASP A 7 0.73 -12.69 -15.59
C ASP A 7 0.82 -12.83 -14.08
N SER A 8 0.02 -12.08 -13.32
CA SER A 8 0.10 -12.10 -11.87
C SER A 8 -0.62 -13.30 -11.27
N PHE A 9 -0.03 -13.84 -10.19
CA PHE A 9 -0.63 -14.91 -9.40
C PHE A 9 -0.70 -14.48 -7.94
N PHE A 10 -1.85 -14.56 -7.34
CA PHE A 10 -1.99 -14.36 -5.91
C PHE A 10 -1.40 -15.57 -5.19
N LEU A 11 -0.44 -15.34 -4.31
CA LEU A 11 0.22 -16.40 -3.56
C LEU A 11 -0.42 -16.58 -2.18
N LYS A 12 -0.45 -15.51 -1.39
CA LYS A 12 -1.04 -15.57 -0.04
C LYS A 12 -1.17 -14.17 0.55
N LYS A 13 -1.90 -14.09 1.67
CA LYS A 13 -1.94 -12.90 2.52
C LYS A 13 -0.66 -12.82 3.33
N ILE A 14 -0.13 -11.62 3.52
CA ILE A 14 1.00 -11.37 4.40
C ILE A 14 0.70 -10.19 5.30
N ASN A 15 1.42 -10.10 6.42
CA ASN A 15 1.39 -8.95 7.31
C ASN A 15 2.77 -8.31 7.33
N LEU A 16 2.86 -7.08 6.87
CA LEU A 16 4.09 -6.31 6.93
C LEU A 16 4.18 -5.65 8.31
N LYS A 17 5.01 -6.18 9.17
CA LYS A 17 5.15 -5.72 10.56
C LYS A 17 5.95 -4.43 10.64
N ASN A 18 5.57 -3.58 11.58
CA ASN A 18 6.23 -2.29 11.83
C ASN A 18 6.08 -1.31 10.68
N PHE A 19 4.97 -1.40 9.98
CA PHE A 19 4.55 -0.44 8.96
C PHE A 19 3.09 -0.06 9.20
N ARG A 20 2.72 1.11 8.73
CA ARG A 20 1.33 1.54 8.72
C ARG A 20 0.94 2.09 7.35
N LEU A 21 -0.33 1.96 7.02
CA LEU A 21 -0.90 2.53 5.82
C LEU A 21 -1.18 4.01 6.04
N THR A 22 -0.79 4.84 5.08
CA THR A 22 -1.08 6.28 5.07
C THR A 22 -1.56 6.69 3.69
N PHE A 23 -2.02 7.94 3.58
CA PHE A 23 -2.43 8.53 2.32
C PHE A 23 -1.77 9.90 2.21
N ARG A 24 -1.11 10.14 1.09
CA ARG A 24 -0.28 11.32 0.90
C ARG A 24 -0.37 11.86 -0.52
N SER A 25 0.28 12.98 -0.75
CA SER A 25 0.40 13.70 -2.01
C SER A 25 -0.89 14.37 -2.45
N LYS A 26 -0.81 15.18 -3.51
CA LYS A 26 -1.99 15.80 -4.12
C LYS A 26 -3.00 14.77 -4.62
N TYR A 27 -2.56 13.54 -4.86
CA TYR A 27 -3.42 12.45 -5.32
C TYR A 27 -4.14 11.74 -4.18
N ARG A 28 -3.77 12.02 -2.92
CA ARG A 28 -4.30 11.34 -1.73
C ARG A 28 -4.18 9.83 -1.84
N ALA A 29 -3.07 9.38 -2.41
CA ALA A 29 -2.84 7.97 -2.72
C ALA A 29 -2.23 7.23 -1.53
N ALA A 30 -2.44 5.91 -1.52
CA ALA A 30 -1.93 5.04 -0.46
C ALA A 30 -0.40 4.99 -0.46
N ASP A 31 0.17 4.96 0.72
CA ASP A 31 1.58 4.79 0.98
C ASP A 31 1.76 3.99 2.26
N ILE A 32 2.95 3.46 2.47
CA ILE A 32 3.28 2.81 3.74
C ILE A 32 4.49 3.49 4.35
N GLU A 33 4.54 3.51 5.67
CA GLU A 33 5.67 4.07 6.39
C GLU A 33 5.97 3.25 7.64
N ILE A 34 7.20 3.37 8.13
CA ILE A 34 7.62 2.65 9.32
C ILE A 34 6.87 3.19 10.54
N LYS A 35 6.23 2.29 11.27
CA LYS A 35 5.56 2.59 12.54
C LYS A 35 5.61 1.37 13.42
N LYS A 36 6.40 1.46 14.51
CA LYS A 36 6.59 0.36 15.45
C LYS A 36 5.24 -0.12 16.02
N ASN A 37 5.09 -1.43 16.13
CA ASN A 37 3.92 -2.09 16.71
C ASN A 37 2.64 -1.94 15.90
N THR A 38 2.76 -1.69 14.60
CA THR A 38 1.62 -1.69 13.68
C THR A 38 1.86 -2.69 12.56
N ILE A 39 0.81 -3.00 11.82
CA ILE A 39 0.82 -4.00 10.75
C ILE A 39 0.08 -3.43 9.55
N VAL A 40 0.63 -3.66 8.36
CA VAL A 40 -0.09 -3.45 7.10
C VAL A 40 -0.36 -4.82 6.49
N PRO A 41 -1.62 -5.26 6.43
CA PRO A 41 -1.94 -6.49 5.71
C PRO A 41 -1.86 -6.25 4.21
N GLY A 42 -1.43 -7.25 3.47
CA GLY A 42 -1.31 -7.15 2.03
C GLY A 42 -1.44 -8.49 1.35
N GLY A 43 -1.63 -8.45 0.04
CA GLY A 43 -1.58 -9.62 -0.80
C GLY A 43 -0.20 -9.75 -1.42
N LEU A 44 0.36 -10.95 -1.34
CA LEU A 44 1.61 -11.27 -2.01
C LEU A 44 1.30 -11.86 -3.37
N PHE A 45 1.86 -11.25 -4.42
CA PHE A 45 1.66 -11.69 -5.80
C PHE A 45 2.99 -12.03 -6.43
N GLU A 46 2.97 -13.04 -7.29
CA GLU A 46 4.05 -13.28 -8.22
C GLU A 46 3.73 -12.57 -9.53
N ILE A 47 4.68 -11.80 -10.05
CA ILE A 47 4.50 -11.07 -11.31
C ILE A 47 5.69 -11.30 -12.23
N SER A 48 5.46 -11.18 -13.54
CA SER A 48 6.51 -11.24 -14.54
C SER A 48 7.28 -9.92 -14.60
N LYS A 49 8.47 -9.95 -15.20
CA LYS A 49 9.22 -8.72 -15.46
C LYS A 49 8.47 -7.75 -16.35
N ARG A 50 7.70 -8.29 -17.30
CA ARG A 50 6.85 -7.48 -18.19
C ARG A 50 5.78 -6.75 -17.38
N ASP A 51 5.14 -7.44 -16.45
CA ASP A 51 4.11 -6.84 -15.61
C ASP A 51 4.71 -5.86 -14.61
N GLU A 52 5.92 -6.12 -14.11
CA GLU A 52 6.62 -5.16 -13.25
C GLU A 52 6.86 -3.84 -13.99
N LYS A 53 7.26 -3.89 -15.26
CA LYS A 53 7.44 -2.67 -16.07
C LYS A 53 6.13 -1.89 -16.22
N LYS A 54 5.01 -2.58 -16.37
CA LYS A 54 3.69 -1.94 -16.44
C LYS A 54 3.33 -1.26 -15.12
N LEU A 55 3.62 -1.92 -14.01
CA LEU A 55 3.41 -1.32 -12.68
C LEU A 55 4.30 -0.10 -12.48
N ASP A 56 5.55 -0.16 -12.92
CA ASP A 56 6.47 0.99 -12.82
C ASP A 56 5.89 2.21 -13.50
N VAL A 57 5.30 2.05 -14.68
CA VAL A 57 4.63 3.16 -15.38
C VAL A 57 3.41 3.63 -14.61
N TYR A 58 2.59 2.71 -14.14
CA TYR A 58 1.37 3.04 -13.41
C TYR A 58 1.66 3.79 -12.11
N GLU A 59 2.70 3.39 -11.40
CA GLU A 59 3.10 4.00 -10.13
C GLU A 59 3.99 5.23 -10.31
N ASP A 60 4.25 5.64 -11.55
CA ASP A 60 5.18 6.74 -11.85
C ASP A 60 6.54 6.54 -11.16
N PHE A 61 7.09 5.34 -11.32
CA PHE A 61 8.43 5.01 -10.83
C PHE A 61 9.48 5.60 -11.76
N PRO A 62 10.54 6.21 -11.27
CA PRO A 62 10.93 6.40 -9.86
C PRO A 62 10.53 7.77 -9.28
N ASN A 63 9.62 8.51 -9.91
CA ASN A 63 9.33 9.91 -9.55
C ASN A 63 8.39 10.01 -8.34
N LEU A 64 7.22 9.40 -8.41
CA LEU A 64 6.24 9.42 -7.32
C LEU A 64 6.49 8.32 -6.32
N TYR A 65 6.71 7.10 -6.80
CA TYR A 65 7.01 5.94 -5.98
C TYR A 65 8.41 5.43 -6.27
N LYS A 66 9.03 4.83 -5.25
CA LYS A 66 10.26 4.05 -5.36
C LYS A 66 9.99 2.63 -4.92
N LYS A 67 10.88 1.72 -5.28
CA LYS A 67 10.77 0.32 -4.88
C LYS A 67 11.43 0.12 -3.53
N TYR A 68 10.71 -0.54 -2.63
CA TYR A 68 11.21 -0.96 -1.33
C TYR A 68 11.24 -2.48 -1.29
N TYR A 69 12.39 -3.05 -0.91
CA TYR A 69 12.58 -4.49 -0.86
C TYR A 69 12.70 -4.95 0.58
N PHE A 70 12.09 -6.09 0.86
CA PHE A 70 12.21 -6.73 2.17
C PHE A 70 12.24 -8.23 2.00
N SER A 71 12.72 -8.94 3.04
CA SER A 71 12.76 -10.39 3.05
C SER A 71 11.51 -10.92 3.76
N TYR A 72 10.88 -11.92 3.14
CA TYR A 72 9.74 -12.61 3.72
C TYR A 72 9.96 -14.12 3.55
N TYR A 73 10.21 -14.80 4.66
CA TYR A 73 10.57 -16.23 4.67
C TYR A 73 11.68 -16.56 3.64
N GLY A 74 12.74 -15.77 3.66
CA GLY A 74 13.90 -15.97 2.81
C GLY A 74 13.75 -15.53 1.37
N LYS A 75 12.59 -15.04 0.97
CA LYS A 75 12.34 -14.53 -0.38
C LYS A 75 12.38 -13.02 -0.40
N LYS A 76 12.93 -12.45 -1.47
CA LYS A 76 12.95 -11.02 -1.69
C LYS A 76 11.59 -10.56 -2.22
N VAL A 77 10.97 -9.63 -1.50
CA VAL A 77 9.66 -9.08 -1.86
C VAL A 77 9.80 -7.59 -2.11
N MET A 78 9.04 -7.08 -3.06
CA MET A 78 9.06 -5.68 -3.45
C MET A 78 7.68 -5.05 -3.23
N THR A 79 7.68 -3.83 -2.73
CA THR A 79 6.50 -2.96 -2.70
C THR A 79 6.91 -1.56 -3.11
N TYR A 80 5.92 -0.75 -3.47
CA TYR A 80 6.16 0.65 -3.80
C TYR A 80 5.89 1.52 -2.59
N THR A 81 6.78 2.51 -2.37
CA THR A 81 6.58 3.53 -1.34
C THR A 81 6.82 4.91 -1.96
N MET A 82 6.14 5.92 -1.45
CA MET A 82 6.33 7.27 -2.00
C MET A 82 7.72 7.80 -1.74
N VAL A 83 8.29 8.45 -2.76
CA VAL A 83 9.60 9.08 -2.67
C VAL A 83 9.56 10.25 -1.70
N LYS A 84 8.54 11.11 -1.82
CA LYS A 84 8.37 12.28 -0.98
C LYS A 84 7.29 12.03 0.06
N LYS A 85 7.65 12.09 1.33
CA LYS A 85 6.73 11.90 2.44
C LYS A 85 6.07 13.24 2.82
N SER A 86 5.13 13.68 2.02
CA SER A 86 4.33 14.86 2.35
C SER A 86 3.38 14.57 3.50
N SER A 87 2.66 15.59 3.97
CA SER A 87 1.71 15.41 5.06
C SER A 87 0.57 14.46 4.67
N PHE A 88 -0.04 13.85 5.68
CA PHE A 88 -1.19 12.99 5.49
C PHE A 88 -2.35 13.75 4.87
N LYS A 89 -3.07 13.10 3.95
CA LYS A 89 -4.30 13.62 3.34
C LYS A 89 -5.34 12.51 3.27
N PHE A 90 -6.57 12.80 3.68
CA PHE A 90 -7.64 11.83 3.58
C PHE A 90 -7.86 11.41 2.12
N PRO A 91 -8.02 10.12 1.85
CA PRO A 91 -8.37 9.66 0.51
C PRO A 91 -9.78 10.13 0.15
N THR A 92 -10.02 10.27 -1.16
CA THR A 92 -11.39 10.50 -1.63
C THR A 92 -12.24 9.27 -1.32
N LYS A 93 -13.57 9.46 -1.24
CA LYS A 93 -14.49 8.34 -1.03
C LYS A 93 -14.36 7.29 -2.13
N ARG A 94 -14.20 7.74 -3.37
CA ARG A 94 -14.02 6.85 -4.52
C ARG A 94 -12.76 6.02 -4.40
N TYR A 95 -11.64 6.63 -4.05
CA TYR A 95 -10.37 5.93 -3.88
C TYR A 95 -10.41 4.96 -2.70
N LEU A 96 -11.02 5.39 -1.59
CA LEU A 96 -11.15 4.53 -0.42
C LEU A 96 -11.98 3.27 -0.73
N LYS A 97 -13.01 3.38 -1.56
CA LYS A 97 -13.78 2.22 -2.03
C LYS A 97 -12.88 1.24 -2.81
N ILE A 98 -11.99 1.76 -3.65
CA ILE A 98 -11.06 0.94 -4.41
C ILE A 98 -10.12 0.19 -3.48
N VAL A 99 -9.58 0.87 -2.46
CA VAL A 99 -8.70 0.24 -1.45
C VAL A 99 -9.47 -0.83 -0.66
N LYS A 100 -10.69 -0.54 -0.24
CA LYS A 100 -11.54 -1.51 0.46
C LYS A 100 -11.81 -2.74 -0.38
N LYS A 101 -12.05 -2.55 -1.68
CA LYS A 101 -12.26 -3.68 -2.59
C LYS A 101 -11.00 -4.54 -2.70
N GLY A 102 -9.82 -3.94 -2.75
CA GLY A 102 -8.56 -4.68 -2.73
C GLY A 102 -8.43 -5.53 -1.46
N TYR A 103 -8.80 -4.98 -0.31
CA TYR A 103 -8.83 -5.73 0.95
C TYR A 103 -9.79 -6.92 0.88
N GLN A 104 -10.98 -6.72 0.32
CA GLN A 104 -11.95 -7.80 0.12
C GLN A 104 -11.43 -8.87 -0.82
N ASP A 105 -10.86 -8.47 -1.95
CA ASP A 105 -10.37 -9.39 -2.98
C ASP A 105 -9.24 -10.29 -2.46
N CYS A 106 -8.43 -9.78 -1.53
CA CYS A 106 -7.36 -10.55 -0.89
C CYS A 106 -7.75 -11.09 0.48
N ASP A 107 -9.01 -10.93 0.89
CA ASP A 107 -9.50 -11.35 2.21
C ASP A 107 -8.67 -10.77 3.36
N LEU A 108 -8.34 -9.49 3.27
CA LEU A 108 -7.59 -8.78 4.28
C LEU A 108 -8.51 -8.20 5.36
N ASN A 109 -7.99 -8.07 6.58
CA ASN A 109 -8.76 -7.56 7.69
C ASN A 109 -8.95 -6.03 7.57
N LYS A 110 -10.19 -5.61 7.34
CA LYS A 110 -10.55 -4.21 7.15
C LYS A 110 -10.32 -3.32 8.37
N LYS A 111 -10.22 -3.91 9.57
CA LYS A 111 -10.02 -3.11 10.79
C LYS A 111 -8.73 -2.28 10.73
N TYR A 112 -7.70 -2.76 10.06
CA TYR A 112 -6.45 -2.01 9.91
C TYR A 112 -6.63 -0.77 9.03
N LEU A 113 -7.47 -0.87 8.00
CA LEU A 113 -7.81 0.27 7.15
C LEU A 113 -8.68 1.28 7.90
N GLU A 114 -9.70 0.81 8.60
CA GLU A 114 -10.60 1.63 9.41
C GLU A 114 -9.84 2.35 10.52
N LYS A 115 -8.93 1.66 11.20
CA LYS A 115 -8.11 2.22 12.26
C LYS A 115 -7.26 3.40 11.74
N THR A 116 -6.68 3.26 10.56
CA THR A 116 -5.92 4.34 9.92
C THR A 116 -6.80 5.57 9.69
N SER A 117 -7.97 5.38 9.10
CA SER A 117 -8.91 6.47 8.83
C SER A 117 -9.41 7.13 10.11
N MET A 118 -9.74 6.35 11.13
CA MET A 118 -10.19 6.86 12.42
C MET A 118 -9.07 7.60 13.15
N GLY A 119 -7.86 7.08 13.11
CA GLY A 119 -6.70 7.74 13.69
C GLY A 119 -6.50 9.13 13.10
N CYS A 120 -6.64 9.27 11.79
CA CYS A 120 -6.59 10.57 11.13
C CYS A 120 -7.64 11.53 11.68
N ARG A 121 -8.86 11.05 11.83
CA ARG A 121 -9.98 11.87 12.31
C ARG A 121 -9.81 12.28 13.75
N SER A 122 -9.40 11.36 14.62
CA SER A 122 -9.29 11.62 16.05
C SER A 122 -8.19 12.61 16.39
N HIS A 123 -7.09 12.56 15.70
CA HIS A 123 -5.95 13.45 15.98
C HIS A 123 -6.06 14.82 15.33
N ARG A 124 -6.72 14.89 14.18
CA ARG A 124 -6.81 16.14 13.42
C ARG A 124 -5.44 16.74 13.06
N ASN A 125 -4.39 15.98 13.26
CA ASN A 125 -3.02 16.43 13.06
C ASN A 125 -2.27 15.39 12.25
N PRO A 126 -1.94 15.70 10.99
CA PRO A 126 -1.23 14.77 10.11
C PRO A 126 0.10 14.25 10.66
N SER A 127 0.75 15.04 11.52
CA SER A 127 2.04 14.63 12.09
C SER A 127 1.92 13.39 13.00
N ASN A 128 0.73 13.03 13.42
CA ASN A 128 0.49 11.84 14.21
C ASN A 128 0.46 10.56 13.38
N PHE A 129 0.66 10.69 12.09
CA PHE A 129 0.81 9.58 11.16
C PHE A 129 2.24 9.41 10.69
#